data_40c989cfbe0c2cfb5e0abdbe321aabba
#
_entry.id   40c989cfbe0c2cfb5e0abdbe321aabba
#
_cell.length_a   1.000
_cell.length_b   1.000
_cell.length_c   1.000
_cell.angle_alpha   90.00
_cell.angle_beta   90.00
_cell.angle_gamma   90.00
#
_symmetry.space_group_name_H-M   'P 1'
#
loop_
_entity.id
_entity.type
_entity.pdbx_description
1 polymer ?
#
loop_
_entity_poly.entity_id
_entity_poly.type
_entity_poly.pdbx_seq_one_letter_code
_entity_poly.pdbx_strand_id
1 'polypeptide(L)'
;MSKPKKIILCPNPYRDKDMTVAARSKEILDQEGFETVVCLPFQKEGYGAELGVPIQQLDREIKRADLLIAFGGDGTILHLAKTLAMNRVPVLGINLGSLGFMSELEPDELERLRDLKNWDLSIENRMMLDVSVVRDGRTVYNTIALNDAVISKGSIARVVRLEIYTEEGFLTWVGGDGVVISTPTGSTGYSMATGGPIVEPTARNILISPICPHSTRSSSYVLDPSHVIHVKAPDANRKFVYLSSDGGKAF
;
A
#
# COMPACT_ATOMS: atom_id res chain seq x y z
N MET A 1 -15.75 -17.97 -3.66
CA MET A 1 -15.76 -17.64 -2.22
C MET A 1 -17.19 -17.63 -1.72
N SER A 2 -17.47 -17.91 -0.44
CA SER A 2 -18.81 -17.75 0.13
C SER A 2 -19.17 -16.26 0.25
N LYS A 3 -20.48 -15.94 0.19
CA LYS A 3 -20.99 -14.59 0.43
C LYS A 3 -20.39 -14.03 1.74
N PRO A 4 -19.88 -12.78 1.78
CA PRO A 4 -19.39 -12.18 3.01
C PRO A 4 -20.54 -12.08 4.02
N LYS A 5 -20.23 -12.34 5.27
CA LYS A 5 -21.17 -12.18 6.36
C LYS A 5 -20.88 -10.91 7.13
N LYS A 6 -19.58 -10.64 7.35
CA LYS A 6 -19.11 -9.50 8.13
C LYS A 6 -18.26 -8.56 7.30
N ILE A 7 -18.68 -7.30 7.25
CA ILE A 7 -18.03 -6.25 6.48
C ILE A 7 -17.53 -5.15 7.43
N ILE A 8 -16.26 -4.81 7.34
CA ILE A 8 -15.71 -3.64 8.03
C ILE A 8 -15.85 -2.42 7.14
N LEU A 9 -16.44 -1.36 7.68
CA LEU A 9 -16.45 -0.03 7.08
C LEU A 9 -15.32 0.77 7.70
N CYS A 10 -14.37 1.22 6.87
CA CYS A 10 -13.14 1.86 7.36
C CYS A 10 -12.99 3.28 6.77
N PRO A 11 -13.77 4.27 7.28
CA PRO A 11 -13.71 5.64 6.80
C PRO A 11 -12.43 6.34 7.24
N ASN A 12 -11.81 7.06 6.29
CA ASN A 12 -10.74 7.99 6.59
C ASN A 12 -11.36 9.27 7.19
N PRO A 13 -11.11 9.58 8.48
CA PRO A 13 -11.80 10.69 9.16
C PRO A 13 -11.39 12.07 8.67
N TYR A 14 -10.39 12.18 7.80
CA TYR A 14 -9.95 13.42 7.17
C TYR A 14 -10.58 13.62 5.78
N ARG A 15 -11.20 12.56 5.21
CA ARG A 15 -11.86 12.59 3.91
C ARG A 15 -13.38 12.49 4.05
N ASP A 16 -13.88 11.52 4.79
CA ASP A 16 -15.30 11.39 5.16
C ASP A 16 -15.53 12.08 6.52
N LYS A 17 -15.39 13.41 6.56
CA LYS A 17 -15.32 14.19 7.81
C LYS A 17 -16.52 13.98 8.73
N ASP A 18 -17.70 13.85 8.14
CA ASP A 18 -18.98 13.72 8.85
C ASP A 18 -19.50 12.26 8.79
N MET A 19 -18.67 11.31 8.38
CA MET A 19 -19.01 9.90 8.22
C MET A 19 -20.23 9.66 7.30
N THR A 20 -20.58 10.60 6.43
CA THR A 20 -21.80 10.55 5.63
C THR A 20 -21.81 9.40 4.65
N VAL A 21 -20.68 9.18 3.96
CA VAL A 21 -20.56 8.12 2.95
C VAL A 21 -20.50 6.75 3.61
N ALA A 22 -19.75 6.61 4.69
CA ALA A 22 -19.70 5.36 5.45
C ALA A 22 -21.04 5.02 6.12
N ALA A 23 -21.75 6.01 6.69
CA ALA A 23 -23.08 5.80 7.28
C ALA A 23 -24.09 5.36 6.23
N ARG A 24 -24.12 6.02 5.06
CA ARG A 24 -25.00 5.60 3.96
C ARG A 24 -24.67 4.19 3.47
N SER A 25 -23.40 3.86 3.33
CA SER A 25 -22.97 2.51 2.96
C SER A 25 -23.41 1.46 4.00
N LYS A 26 -23.31 1.82 5.30
CA LYS A 26 -23.79 0.96 6.38
C LYS A 26 -25.27 0.67 6.26
N GLU A 27 -26.10 1.69 6.05
CA GLU A 27 -27.55 1.53 5.86
C GLU A 27 -27.88 0.56 4.71
N ILE A 28 -27.22 0.73 3.57
CA ILE A 28 -27.42 -0.12 2.40
C ILE A 28 -27.05 -1.58 2.72
N LEU A 29 -25.92 -1.80 3.35
CA LEU A 29 -25.41 -3.14 3.64
C LEU A 29 -26.23 -3.84 4.73
N ASP A 30 -26.65 -3.11 5.78
CA ASP A 30 -27.52 -3.65 6.83
C ASP A 30 -28.88 -4.07 6.27
N GLN A 31 -29.46 -3.30 5.31
CA GLN A 31 -30.70 -3.67 4.60
C GLN A 31 -30.55 -4.96 3.79
N GLU A 32 -29.35 -5.24 3.26
CA GLU A 32 -29.06 -6.48 2.53
C GLU A 32 -28.66 -7.65 3.45
N GLY A 33 -28.69 -7.43 4.78
CA GLY A 33 -28.50 -8.45 5.80
C GLY A 33 -27.03 -8.79 6.09
N PHE A 34 -26.10 -7.86 5.85
CA PHE A 34 -24.72 -7.99 6.27
C PHE A 34 -24.52 -7.56 7.72
N GLU A 35 -23.61 -8.20 8.42
CA GLU A 35 -23.07 -7.69 9.69
C GLU A 35 -22.04 -6.61 9.38
N THR A 36 -22.31 -5.36 9.75
CA THR A 36 -21.39 -4.25 9.50
C THR A 36 -20.81 -3.70 10.80
N VAL A 37 -19.52 -3.39 10.80
CA VAL A 37 -18.83 -2.71 11.90
C VAL A 37 -17.99 -1.56 11.34
N VAL A 38 -17.89 -0.46 12.11
CA VAL A 38 -17.06 0.68 11.73
C VAL A 38 -15.76 0.64 12.51
N CYS A 39 -14.63 0.70 11.77
CA CYS A 39 -13.29 0.83 12.31
C CYS A 39 -12.58 2.02 11.67
N LEU A 40 -11.52 2.53 12.27
CA LEU A 40 -10.77 3.65 11.72
C LEU A 40 -9.37 3.22 11.26
N PRO A 41 -8.92 3.68 10.08
CA PRO A 41 -7.53 3.52 9.66
C PRO A 41 -6.59 4.46 10.43
N PHE A 42 -7.11 5.63 10.85
CA PHE A 42 -6.40 6.66 11.59
C PHE A 42 -7.23 7.09 12.80
N GLN A 43 -6.58 7.22 13.94
CA GLN A 43 -7.25 7.72 15.15
C GLN A 43 -7.61 9.20 14.98
N LYS A 44 -8.87 9.53 15.30
CA LYS A 44 -9.34 10.92 15.37
C LYS A 44 -10.36 11.01 16.50
N GLU A 45 -10.03 11.82 17.49
CA GLU A 45 -10.88 12.04 18.67
C GLU A 45 -12.24 12.64 18.26
N GLY A 46 -13.32 12.14 18.85
CA GLY A 46 -14.69 12.61 18.62
C GLY A 46 -15.30 12.24 17.26
N TYR A 47 -14.57 11.59 16.37
CA TYR A 47 -15.12 11.21 15.06
C TYR A 47 -16.24 10.19 15.20
N GLY A 48 -17.38 10.45 14.54
CA GLY A 48 -18.57 9.60 14.58
C GLY A 48 -19.43 9.72 15.85
N ALA A 49 -19.01 10.49 16.86
CA ALA A 49 -19.74 10.61 18.11
C ALA A 49 -21.15 11.20 17.93
N GLU A 50 -21.31 12.18 17.05
CA GLU A 50 -22.60 12.83 16.75
C GLU A 50 -23.60 11.89 16.06
N LEU A 51 -23.10 10.89 15.34
CA LEU A 51 -23.94 9.91 14.65
C LEU A 51 -24.32 8.71 15.53
N GLY A 52 -23.79 8.63 16.75
CA GLY A 52 -24.02 7.49 17.65
C GLY A 52 -23.50 6.16 17.10
N VAL A 53 -22.62 6.15 16.11
CA VAL A 53 -22.06 4.95 15.51
C VAL A 53 -20.87 4.47 16.35
N PRO A 54 -20.94 3.26 16.94
CA PRO A 54 -19.83 2.74 17.73
C PRO A 54 -18.63 2.39 16.82
N ILE A 55 -17.47 2.96 17.14
CA ILE A 55 -16.22 2.67 16.46
C ILE A 55 -15.51 1.52 17.18
N GLN A 56 -15.18 0.47 16.44
CA GLN A 56 -14.53 -0.73 16.95
C GLN A 56 -13.02 -0.71 16.65
N GLN A 57 -12.28 -1.57 17.35
CA GLN A 57 -10.84 -1.71 17.14
C GLN A 57 -10.55 -2.58 15.90
N LEU A 58 -9.88 -2.01 14.90
CA LEU A 58 -9.57 -2.69 13.65
C LEU A 58 -8.83 -4.02 13.86
N ASP A 59 -7.82 -4.05 14.75
CA ASP A 59 -7.00 -5.25 15.01
C ASP A 59 -7.79 -6.45 15.55
N ARG A 60 -8.95 -6.19 16.16
CA ARG A 60 -9.85 -7.25 16.64
C ARG A 60 -10.82 -7.69 15.56
N GLU A 61 -11.46 -6.72 14.91
CA GLU A 61 -12.53 -6.98 13.96
C GLU A 61 -12.02 -7.59 12.65
N ILE A 62 -10.83 -7.21 12.21
CA ILE A 62 -10.23 -7.70 10.95
C ILE A 62 -10.07 -9.23 10.92
N LYS A 63 -9.86 -9.86 12.07
CA LYS A 63 -9.70 -11.32 12.18
C LYS A 63 -10.96 -12.13 11.85
N ARG A 64 -12.11 -11.48 11.82
CA ARG A 64 -13.42 -12.08 11.56
C ARG A 64 -14.12 -11.45 10.36
N ALA A 65 -13.46 -10.52 9.68
CA ALA A 65 -14.02 -9.83 8.53
C ALA A 65 -13.85 -10.66 7.26
N ASP A 66 -14.86 -10.66 6.42
CA ASP A 66 -14.82 -11.26 5.09
C ASP A 66 -14.46 -10.24 4.01
N LEU A 67 -14.71 -8.93 4.29
CA LEU A 67 -14.42 -7.81 3.42
C LEU A 67 -14.16 -6.56 4.26
N LEU A 68 -13.26 -5.69 3.81
CA LEU A 68 -13.12 -4.34 4.31
C LEU A 68 -13.45 -3.34 3.19
N ILE A 69 -14.31 -2.37 3.47
CA ILE A 69 -14.57 -1.25 2.59
C ILE A 69 -13.83 -0.03 3.12
N ALA A 70 -12.88 0.48 2.35
CA ALA A 70 -12.09 1.65 2.69
C ALA A 70 -12.68 2.89 2.02
N PHE A 71 -12.94 3.94 2.81
CA PHE A 71 -13.47 5.22 2.32
C PHE A 71 -12.35 6.25 2.35
N GLY A 72 -11.82 6.59 1.17
CA GLY A 72 -10.69 7.50 1.04
C GLY A 72 -10.04 7.40 -0.33
N GLY A 73 -8.79 7.79 -0.47
CA GLY A 73 -8.00 7.56 -1.68
C GLY A 73 -7.00 6.43 -1.49
N ASP A 74 -6.13 6.23 -2.48
CA ASP A 74 -5.09 5.18 -2.50
C ASP A 74 -4.24 5.15 -1.22
N GLY A 75 -3.91 6.31 -0.65
CA GLY A 75 -3.16 6.38 0.61
C GLY A 75 -3.87 5.75 1.81
N THR A 76 -5.21 5.70 1.81
CA THR A 76 -5.97 5.00 2.86
C THR A 76 -5.85 3.49 2.69
N ILE A 77 -5.96 2.99 1.47
CA ILE A 77 -5.78 1.57 1.16
C ILE A 77 -4.34 1.15 1.45
N LEU A 78 -3.37 1.96 1.05
CA LEU A 78 -1.96 1.71 1.29
C LEU A 78 -1.64 1.60 2.79
N HIS A 79 -2.22 2.48 3.61
CA HIS A 79 -2.07 2.42 5.07
C HIS A 79 -2.63 1.11 5.66
N LEU A 80 -3.72 0.58 5.10
CA LEU A 80 -4.38 -0.66 5.53
C LEU A 80 -3.71 -1.92 4.95
N ALA A 81 -2.93 -1.80 3.88
CA ALA A 81 -2.46 -2.92 3.06
C ALA A 81 -1.77 -4.03 3.88
N LYS A 82 -0.89 -3.66 4.81
CA LYS A 82 -0.20 -4.62 5.67
C LYS A 82 -1.18 -5.41 6.55
N THR A 83 -2.12 -4.73 7.20
CA THR A 83 -3.14 -5.37 8.06
C THR A 83 -4.03 -6.30 7.24
N LEU A 84 -4.45 -5.85 6.06
CA LEU A 84 -5.27 -6.63 5.13
C LEU A 84 -4.55 -7.90 4.67
N ALA A 85 -3.30 -7.77 4.22
CA ALA A 85 -2.48 -8.88 3.74
C ALA A 85 -2.24 -9.93 4.83
N MET A 86 -1.89 -9.50 6.05
CA MET A 86 -1.65 -10.41 7.18
C MET A 86 -2.90 -11.20 7.58
N ASN A 87 -4.11 -10.62 7.39
CA ASN A 87 -5.38 -11.26 7.72
C ASN A 87 -6.09 -11.87 6.49
N ARG A 88 -5.53 -11.70 5.29
CA ARG A 88 -6.11 -12.18 4.02
C ARG A 88 -7.52 -11.68 3.77
N VAL A 89 -7.80 -10.45 4.16
CA VAL A 89 -9.10 -9.79 3.96
C VAL A 89 -9.03 -8.96 2.69
N PRO A 90 -9.94 -9.20 1.72
CA PRO A 90 -10.04 -8.35 0.54
C PRO A 90 -10.51 -6.93 0.90
N VAL A 91 -10.15 -5.96 0.05
CA VAL A 91 -10.54 -4.57 0.22
C VAL A 91 -11.30 -4.07 -1.00
N LEU A 92 -12.37 -3.30 -0.76
CA LEU A 92 -13.08 -2.50 -1.75
C LEU A 92 -12.82 -1.02 -1.42
N GLY A 93 -12.28 -0.26 -2.36
CA GLY A 93 -12.05 1.18 -2.19
C GLY A 93 -13.25 1.99 -2.68
N ILE A 94 -13.71 2.94 -1.86
CA ILE A 94 -14.64 4.01 -2.26
C ILE A 94 -13.86 5.31 -2.25
N ASN A 95 -13.75 5.96 -3.42
CA ASN A 95 -12.92 7.14 -3.61
C ASN A 95 -13.56 8.38 -2.94
N LEU A 96 -12.81 9.02 -2.05
CA LEU A 96 -13.19 10.31 -1.44
C LEU A 96 -12.11 11.37 -1.68
N GLY A 97 -11.52 11.38 -2.84
CA GLY A 97 -10.43 12.29 -3.15
C GLY A 97 -10.24 12.51 -4.64
N SER A 98 -9.00 12.72 -5.06
CA SER A 98 -8.64 12.68 -6.47
C SER A 98 -8.72 11.24 -6.99
N LEU A 99 -8.96 11.10 -8.29
CA LEU A 99 -8.97 9.79 -8.96
C LEU A 99 -7.72 9.00 -8.60
N GLY A 100 -7.93 7.80 -8.06
CA GLY A 100 -6.87 6.87 -7.66
C GLY A 100 -6.82 5.65 -8.58
N PHE A 101 -5.83 4.79 -8.35
CA PHE A 101 -5.64 3.53 -9.08
C PHE A 101 -6.12 2.29 -8.31
N MET A 102 -6.57 2.48 -7.04
CA MET A 102 -6.96 1.38 -6.16
C MET A 102 -8.42 1.43 -5.71
N SER A 103 -9.12 2.53 -5.97
CA SER A 103 -10.54 2.67 -5.65
C SER A 103 -11.40 2.16 -6.80
N GLU A 104 -12.53 1.51 -6.47
CA GLU A 104 -13.43 0.87 -7.45
C GLU A 104 -14.75 1.61 -7.61
N LEU A 105 -15.22 2.29 -6.56
CA LEU A 105 -16.48 3.02 -6.57
C LEU A 105 -16.29 4.49 -6.20
N GLU A 106 -17.17 5.32 -6.76
CA GLU A 106 -17.34 6.71 -6.38
C GLU A 106 -18.53 6.88 -5.41
N PRO A 107 -18.66 8.01 -4.69
CA PRO A 107 -19.74 8.22 -3.72
C PRO A 107 -21.17 8.19 -4.31
N ASP A 108 -21.34 8.44 -5.58
CA ASP A 108 -22.61 8.37 -6.29
C ASP A 108 -22.98 6.94 -6.75
N GLU A 109 -22.06 5.99 -6.60
CA GLU A 109 -22.24 4.60 -6.97
C GLU A 109 -22.57 3.67 -5.79
N LEU A 110 -22.84 4.17 -4.59
CA LEU A 110 -23.02 3.36 -3.37
C LEU A 110 -24.13 2.31 -3.48
N GLU A 111 -25.16 2.52 -4.30
CA GLU A 111 -26.23 1.53 -4.50
C GLU A 111 -25.69 0.21 -5.09
N ARG A 112 -24.54 0.23 -5.77
CA ARG A 112 -23.86 -0.99 -6.25
C ARG A 112 -23.38 -1.90 -5.11
N LEU A 113 -23.27 -1.40 -3.88
CA LEU A 113 -22.99 -2.24 -2.71
C LEU A 113 -24.04 -3.31 -2.46
N ARG A 114 -25.27 -3.15 -3.00
CA ARG A 114 -26.30 -4.19 -2.95
C ARG A 114 -25.91 -5.44 -3.74
N ASP A 115 -25.05 -5.31 -4.75
CA ASP A 115 -24.59 -6.43 -5.57
C ASP A 115 -23.70 -7.39 -4.78
N LEU A 116 -23.13 -6.94 -3.65
CA LEU A 116 -22.36 -7.78 -2.75
C LEU A 116 -23.15 -9.00 -2.23
N LYS A 117 -24.49 -8.92 -2.19
CA LYS A 117 -25.33 -10.06 -1.81
C LYS A 117 -25.18 -11.26 -2.73
N ASN A 118 -24.91 -11.02 -3.99
CA ASN A 118 -24.73 -12.06 -5.02
C ASN A 118 -23.27 -12.53 -5.08
N TRP A 119 -22.35 -11.79 -4.47
CA TRP A 119 -20.88 -12.00 -4.50
C TRP A 119 -20.34 -12.20 -5.92
N ASP A 120 -20.93 -11.49 -6.88
CA ASP A 120 -20.46 -11.47 -8.27
C ASP A 120 -19.35 -10.43 -8.43
N LEU A 121 -18.24 -10.68 -7.76
CA LEU A 121 -17.07 -9.79 -7.73
C LEU A 121 -15.84 -10.52 -8.25
N SER A 122 -15.09 -9.83 -9.08
CA SER A 122 -13.73 -10.21 -9.43
C SER A 122 -12.75 -9.71 -8.37
N ILE A 123 -12.00 -10.61 -7.75
CA ILE A 123 -10.96 -10.24 -6.79
C ILE A 123 -9.61 -10.26 -7.49
N GLU A 124 -8.98 -9.10 -7.56
CA GLU A 124 -7.62 -8.96 -8.05
C GLU A 124 -6.60 -9.28 -6.95
N ASN A 125 -5.61 -10.10 -7.29
CA ASN A 125 -4.49 -10.34 -6.40
C ASN A 125 -3.34 -9.39 -6.75
N ARG A 126 -2.90 -8.62 -5.76
CA ARG A 126 -1.79 -7.69 -5.89
C ARG A 126 -0.52 -8.28 -5.27
N MET A 127 0.59 -8.20 -5.99
CA MET A 127 1.90 -8.57 -5.49
C MET A 127 2.33 -7.60 -4.39
N MET A 128 3.04 -8.11 -3.38
CA MET A 128 3.70 -7.28 -2.35
C MET A 128 5.19 -7.64 -2.28
N LEU A 129 6.00 -6.71 -1.82
CA LEU A 129 7.41 -6.93 -1.50
C LEU A 129 7.54 -7.38 -0.04
N ASP A 130 8.34 -8.40 0.22
CA ASP A 130 8.87 -8.69 1.55
C ASP A 130 10.22 -7.97 1.69
N VAL A 131 10.29 -7.02 2.63
CA VAL A 131 11.41 -6.09 2.76
C VAL A 131 12.12 -6.31 4.08
N SER A 132 13.41 -6.60 4.02
CA SER A 132 14.22 -6.79 5.23
C SER A 132 15.51 -6.00 5.19
N VAL A 133 15.96 -5.53 6.35
CA VAL A 133 17.29 -4.97 6.54
C VAL A 133 18.15 -5.96 7.33
N VAL A 134 19.28 -6.31 6.73
CA VAL A 134 20.26 -7.23 7.33
C VAL A 134 21.52 -6.46 7.71
N ARG A 135 21.96 -6.57 8.97
CA ARG A 135 23.23 -6.06 9.49
C ARG A 135 23.98 -7.17 10.18
N ASP A 136 25.24 -7.36 9.83
CA ASP A 136 26.11 -8.40 10.41
C ASP A 136 25.47 -9.80 10.42
N GLY A 137 24.82 -10.16 9.29
CA GLY A 137 24.14 -11.44 9.11
C GLY A 137 22.82 -11.61 9.87
N ARG A 138 22.31 -10.57 10.54
CA ARG A 138 21.06 -10.61 11.30
C ARG A 138 20.04 -9.67 10.71
N THR A 139 18.80 -10.14 10.59
CA THR A 139 17.66 -9.28 10.23
C THR A 139 17.35 -8.35 11.41
N VAL A 140 17.50 -7.05 11.19
CA VAL A 140 17.25 -5.99 12.20
C VAL A 140 15.94 -5.25 11.95
N TYR A 141 15.37 -5.41 10.77
CA TYR A 141 14.06 -4.86 10.39
C TYR A 141 13.40 -5.73 9.34
N ASN A 142 12.08 -5.90 9.41
CA ASN A 142 11.28 -6.59 8.40
C ASN A 142 9.92 -5.94 8.27
N THR A 143 9.43 -5.82 7.04
CA THR A 143 8.08 -5.34 6.72
C THR A 143 7.66 -5.84 5.36
N ILE A 144 6.39 -5.61 4.99
CA ILE A 144 5.89 -5.81 3.64
C ILE A 144 5.48 -4.46 3.04
N ALA A 145 5.54 -4.32 1.73
CA ALA A 145 5.12 -3.13 1.01
C ALA A 145 4.22 -3.50 -0.17
N LEU A 146 3.13 -2.76 -0.34
CA LEU A 146 2.22 -2.90 -1.48
C LEU A 146 2.74 -2.12 -2.69
N ASN A 147 3.22 -0.89 -2.48
CA ASN A 147 3.77 -0.06 -3.55
C ASN A 147 5.28 -0.24 -3.70
N ASP A 148 6.04 0.16 -2.69
CA ASP A 148 7.48 0.26 -2.85
C ASP A 148 8.28 0.22 -1.54
N ALA A 149 9.57 -0.10 -1.71
CA ALA A 149 10.63 0.10 -0.75
C ALA A 149 11.62 1.12 -1.33
N VAL A 150 11.76 2.25 -0.67
CA VAL A 150 12.61 3.36 -1.09
C VAL A 150 13.87 3.38 -0.25
N ILE A 151 15.02 3.24 -0.89
CA ILE A 151 16.33 3.41 -0.27
C ILE A 151 16.87 4.75 -0.72
N SER A 152 16.96 5.71 0.19
CA SER A 152 17.34 7.08 -0.15
C SER A 152 18.36 7.68 0.80
N LYS A 153 19.01 8.77 0.34
CA LYS A 153 19.91 9.56 1.16
C LYS A 153 19.13 10.26 2.27
N GLY A 154 19.74 10.35 3.45
CA GLY A 154 19.24 11.15 4.59
C GLY A 154 19.89 12.51 4.73
N SER A 155 20.78 12.90 3.82
CA SER A 155 21.50 14.17 3.85
C SER A 155 21.28 14.94 2.54
N ILE A 156 20.97 16.24 2.66
CA ILE A 156 20.58 17.10 1.55
C ILE A 156 21.70 17.26 0.50
N ALA A 157 22.96 17.27 0.89
CA ALA A 157 24.08 17.63 0.04
C ALA A 157 24.98 16.45 -0.39
N ARG A 158 24.57 15.21 -0.21
CA ARG A 158 25.41 14.04 -0.52
C ARG A 158 24.73 13.10 -1.49
N VAL A 159 25.47 12.67 -2.51
CA VAL A 159 25.12 11.56 -3.39
C VAL A 159 25.38 10.26 -2.64
N VAL A 160 24.46 9.32 -2.72
CA VAL A 160 24.70 7.96 -2.24
C VAL A 160 25.07 7.07 -3.41
N ARG A 161 25.95 6.10 -3.17
CA ARG A 161 26.23 5.01 -4.09
C ARG A 161 25.61 3.74 -3.52
N LEU A 162 24.71 3.15 -4.28
CA LEU A 162 24.04 1.89 -3.96
C LEU A 162 24.42 0.85 -4.99
N GLU A 163 24.78 -0.33 -4.53
CA GLU A 163 25.07 -1.48 -5.38
C GLU A 163 23.88 -2.44 -5.33
N ILE A 164 23.41 -2.86 -6.48
CA ILE A 164 22.23 -3.70 -6.61
C ILE A 164 22.65 -5.05 -7.18
N TYR A 165 22.22 -6.09 -6.51
CA TYR A 165 22.48 -7.48 -6.85
C TYR A 165 21.18 -8.26 -6.92
N THR A 166 21.17 -9.32 -7.71
CA THR A 166 20.23 -10.43 -7.62
C THR A 166 20.97 -11.67 -7.09
N GLU A 167 20.29 -12.79 -6.94
CA GLU A 167 20.95 -14.08 -6.65
C GLU A 167 21.92 -14.53 -7.76
N GLU A 168 21.73 -14.04 -8.99
CA GLU A 168 22.62 -14.32 -10.13
C GLU A 168 23.91 -13.49 -10.10
N GLY A 169 23.98 -12.45 -9.25
CA GLY A 169 25.16 -11.63 -9.07
C GLY A 169 24.89 -10.12 -9.16
N PHE A 170 25.93 -9.39 -9.51
CA PHE A 170 25.88 -7.93 -9.62
C PHE A 170 25.02 -7.51 -10.83
N LEU A 171 23.97 -6.71 -10.57
CA LEU A 171 23.11 -6.15 -11.60
C LEU A 171 23.60 -4.78 -12.06
N THR A 172 23.70 -3.83 -11.13
CA THR A 172 24.07 -2.44 -11.42
C THR A 172 24.47 -1.69 -10.15
N TRP A 173 24.89 -0.44 -10.33
CA TRP A 173 25.02 0.51 -9.24
C TRP A 173 24.29 1.81 -9.57
N VAL A 174 23.78 2.47 -8.55
CA VAL A 174 23.10 3.76 -8.64
C VAL A 174 23.87 4.79 -7.83
N GLY A 175 24.30 5.86 -8.51
CA GLY A 175 24.86 7.05 -7.86
C GLY A 175 23.88 8.19 -8.02
N GLY A 176 23.21 8.59 -6.93
CA GLY A 176 22.14 9.58 -6.98
C GLY A 176 21.54 9.85 -5.61
N ASP A 177 20.26 10.15 -5.57
CA ASP A 177 19.51 10.37 -4.34
C ASP A 177 19.02 9.06 -3.71
N GLY A 178 18.97 7.97 -4.49
CA GLY A 178 18.53 6.67 -4.01
C GLY A 178 18.00 5.77 -5.11
N VAL A 179 17.22 4.78 -4.71
CA VAL A 179 16.51 3.83 -5.59
C VAL A 179 15.14 3.50 -5.02
N VAL A 180 14.17 3.32 -5.90
CA VAL A 180 12.84 2.78 -5.61
C VAL A 180 12.80 1.34 -6.11
N ILE A 181 12.48 0.41 -5.22
CA ILE A 181 12.13 -0.97 -5.57
C ILE A 181 10.62 -1.07 -5.45
N SER A 182 9.89 -1.30 -6.55
CA SER A 182 8.44 -1.28 -6.51
C SER A 182 7.78 -2.52 -7.11
N THR A 183 6.53 -2.71 -6.72
CA THR A 183 5.59 -3.65 -7.32
C THR A 183 4.94 -3.04 -8.57
N PRO A 184 4.18 -3.81 -9.36
CA PRO A 184 3.32 -3.26 -10.39
C PRO A 184 2.28 -2.26 -9.87
N THR A 185 1.70 -2.50 -8.69
CA THR A 185 0.81 -1.54 -8.04
C THR A 185 1.52 -0.21 -7.75
N GLY A 186 2.75 -0.27 -7.24
CA GLY A 186 3.58 0.91 -6.98
C GLY A 186 4.16 1.58 -8.23
N SER A 187 4.01 0.97 -9.42
CA SER A 187 4.50 1.56 -10.68
C SER A 187 3.90 2.94 -10.97
N THR A 188 2.68 3.20 -10.52
CA THR A 188 1.98 4.48 -10.67
C THR A 188 2.23 5.44 -9.49
N GLY A 189 3.01 5.01 -8.49
CA GLY A 189 3.42 5.80 -7.32
C GLY A 189 4.77 6.50 -7.52
N TYR A 190 5.67 6.36 -6.54
CA TYR A 190 6.98 7.02 -6.58
C TYR A 190 7.87 6.51 -7.72
N SER A 191 7.73 5.25 -8.12
CA SER A 191 8.43 4.71 -9.28
C SER A 191 8.17 5.53 -10.55
N MET A 192 6.90 5.89 -10.82
CA MET A 192 6.55 6.74 -11.96
C MET A 192 7.21 8.11 -11.89
N ALA A 193 7.21 8.74 -10.72
CA ALA A 193 7.83 10.06 -10.52
C ALA A 193 9.35 10.04 -10.73
N THR A 194 9.99 8.88 -10.62
CA THR A 194 11.44 8.69 -10.92
C THR A 194 11.71 8.21 -12.35
N GLY A 195 10.68 8.17 -13.21
CA GLY A 195 10.81 7.75 -14.60
C GLY A 195 10.73 6.24 -14.82
N GLY A 196 10.19 5.50 -13.84
CA GLY A 196 9.86 4.09 -14.00
C GLY A 196 8.68 3.87 -14.96
N PRO A 197 8.55 2.68 -15.57
CA PRO A 197 7.44 2.35 -16.45
C PRO A 197 6.15 2.15 -15.66
N ILE A 198 5.02 2.44 -16.28
CA ILE A 198 3.70 2.00 -15.80
C ILE A 198 3.53 0.53 -16.15
N VAL A 199 3.15 -0.27 -15.18
CA VAL A 199 2.96 -1.71 -15.32
C VAL A 199 1.55 -2.08 -14.87
N GLU A 200 0.93 -3.02 -15.59
CA GLU A 200 -0.36 -3.61 -15.25
C GLU A 200 -0.38 -4.02 -13.77
N PRO A 201 -1.32 -3.53 -12.94
CA PRO A 201 -1.30 -3.77 -11.50
C PRO A 201 -1.37 -5.26 -11.10
N THR A 202 -1.96 -6.10 -11.94
CA THR A 202 -2.08 -7.56 -11.75
C THR A 202 -0.87 -8.33 -12.24
N ALA A 203 0.05 -7.68 -12.96
CA ALA A 203 1.30 -8.28 -13.38
C ALA A 203 2.17 -8.67 -12.17
N ARG A 204 3.15 -9.51 -12.40
CA ARG A 204 4.07 -9.97 -11.35
C ARG A 204 5.49 -9.66 -11.78
N ASN A 205 5.96 -8.49 -11.36
CA ASN A 205 7.31 -7.99 -11.68
C ASN A 205 7.86 -7.19 -10.49
N ILE A 206 9.18 -7.14 -10.37
CA ILE A 206 9.88 -6.21 -9.50
C ILE A 206 10.45 -5.10 -10.37
N LEU A 207 10.14 -3.85 -10.04
CA LEU A 207 10.68 -2.68 -10.71
C LEU A 207 11.80 -2.07 -9.87
N ILE A 208 12.86 -1.61 -10.53
CA ILE A 208 13.96 -0.90 -9.89
C ILE A 208 14.12 0.44 -10.62
N SER A 209 13.85 1.55 -9.94
CA SER A 209 13.89 2.89 -10.54
C SER A 209 14.84 3.78 -9.75
N PRO A 210 15.93 4.28 -10.37
CA PRO A 210 16.88 5.19 -9.74
C PRO A 210 16.25 6.56 -9.43
N ILE A 211 16.62 7.15 -8.28
CA ILE A 211 16.17 8.49 -7.89
C ILE A 211 17.27 9.50 -8.22
N CYS A 212 16.97 10.47 -9.08
CA CYS A 212 17.88 11.54 -9.50
C CYS A 212 19.31 11.01 -9.80
N PRO A 213 19.47 10.03 -10.68
CA PRO A 213 20.79 9.46 -10.95
C PRO A 213 21.70 10.48 -11.62
N HIS A 214 22.97 10.49 -11.23
CA HIS A 214 23.99 11.35 -11.84
C HIS A 214 24.56 10.77 -13.14
N SER A 215 24.21 9.55 -13.49
CA SER A 215 24.59 8.91 -14.75
C SER A 215 23.55 9.18 -15.83
N THR A 216 24.00 9.64 -16.99
CA THR A 216 23.14 9.85 -18.18
C THR A 216 22.62 8.54 -18.80
N ARG A 217 23.14 7.39 -18.36
CA ARG A 217 22.74 6.05 -18.83
C ARG A 217 22.04 5.23 -17.76
N SER A 218 21.39 5.87 -16.81
CA SER A 218 20.61 5.18 -15.79
C SER A 218 19.24 4.82 -16.33
N SER A 219 18.90 3.54 -16.30
CA SER A 219 17.60 3.01 -16.74
C SER A 219 16.89 2.34 -15.58
N SER A 220 15.56 2.28 -15.65
CA SER A 220 14.78 1.42 -14.78
C SER A 220 14.84 -0.03 -15.27
N TYR A 221 14.76 -0.98 -14.36
CA TYR A 221 14.73 -2.42 -14.63
C TYR A 221 13.37 -2.97 -14.30
N VAL A 222 12.91 -3.95 -15.07
CA VAL A 222 11.73 -4.77 -14.79
C VAL A 222 12.21 -6.21 -14.74
N LEU A 223 12.06 -6.83 -13.58
CA LEU A 223 12.61 -8.14 -13.28
C LEU A 223 11.50 -9.14 -12.97
N ASP A 224 11.82 -10.42 -13.08
CA ASP A 224 10.94 -11.51 -12.67
C ASP A 224 10.70 -11.45 -11.14
N PRO A 225 9.48 -11.78 -10.65
CA PRO A 225 9.14 -11.70 -9.24
C PRO A 225 9.86 -12.74 -8.38
N SER A 226 10.48 -13.75 -8.96
CA SER A 226 11.29 -14.75 -8.23
C SER A 226 12.63 -14.22 -7.74
N HIS A 227 13.11 -13.10 -8.30
CA HIS A 227 14.39 -12.53 -7.88
C HIS A 227 14.34 -11.97 -6.45
N VAL A 228 15.45 -12.19 -5.73
CA VAL A 228 15.72 -11.51 -4.46
C VAL A 228 16.67 -10.33 -4.74
N ILE A 229 16.18 -9.13 -4.52
CA ILE A 229 16.94 -7.91 -4.77
C ILE A 229 17.73 -7.52 -3.52
N HIS A 230 19.04 -7.49 -3.64
CA HIS A 230 19.95 -7.03 -2.58
C HIS A 230 20.47 -5.64 -2.91
N VAL A 231 20.13 -4.66 -2.08
CA VAL A 231 20.67 -3.31 -2.18
C VAL A 231 21.73 -3.12 -1.08
N LYS A 232 22.96 -2.84 -1.49
CA LYS A 232 24.09 -2.62 -0.57
C LYS A 232 24.53 -1.16 -0.62
N ALA A 233 24.67 -0.56 0.56
CA ALA A 233 25.34 0.72 0.72
C ALA A 233 26.78 0.46 1.20
N PRO A 234 27.83 0.87 0.47
CA PRO A 234 29.19 0.80 0.94
C PRO A 234 29.39 1.51 2.27
N ASP A 235 30.36 1.08 3.09
CA ASP A 235 30.55 1.56 4.46
C ASP A 235 30.64 3.08 4.60
N ALA A 236 31.22 3.77 3.63
CA ALA A 236 31.28 5.24 3.58
C ALA A 236 29.89 5.91 3.54
N ASN A 237 28.86 5.21 3.08
CA ASN A 237 27.51 5.73 2.88
C ASN A 237 26.50 5.19 3.90
N ARG A 238 26.83 4.17 4.68
CA ARG A 238 25.91 3.49 5.62
C ARG A 238 25.18 4.43 6.59
N LYS A 239 25.83 5.48 7.05
CA LYS A 239 25.27 6.44 8.02
C LYS A 239 24.26 7.42 7.42
N PHE A 240 24.07 7.40 6.10
CA PHE A 240 23.30 8.40 5.38
C PHE A 240 22.23 7.80 4.48
N VAL A 241 21.91 6.54 4.67
CA VAL A 241 20.93 5.81 3.86
C VAL A 241 19.80 5.35 4.75
N TYR A 242 18.59 5.62 4.31
CA TYR A 242 17.34 5.28 4.99
C TYR A 242 16.48 4.43 4.09
N LEU A 243 15.77 3.48 4.69
CA LEU A 243 14.73 2.69 4.05
C LEU A 243 13.36 3.20 4.48
N SER A 244 12.47 3.45 3.54
CA SER A 244 11.04 3.68 3.79
C SER A 244 10.23 2.70 2.96
N SER A 245 9.13 2.19 3.49
CA SER A 245 8.20 1.31 2.79
C SER A 245 6.82 1.96 2.76
N ASP A 246 6.21 2.04 1.57
CA ASP A 246 4.88 2.62 1.35
C ASP A 246 4.72 4.02 1.98
N GLY A 247 5.75 4.85 1.92
CA GLY A 247 5.75 6.19 2.51
C GLY A 247 5.71 6.22 4.04
N GLY A 248 5.93 5.08 4.70
CA GLY A 248 5.98 4.98 6.15
C GLY A 248 7.23 5.60 6.78
N LYS A 249 7.38 5.43 8.10
CA LYS A 249 8.56 5.92 8.82
C LYS A 249 9.84 5.28 8.27
N ALA A 250 10.87 6.12 8.09
CA ALA A 250 12.18 5.65 7.67
C ALA A 250 12.89 4.87 8.80
N PHE A 251 13.62 3.82 8.39
CA PHE A 251 14.47 2.98 9.23
C PHE A 251 15.95 3.31 8.97
#